data_88d37f1ef5e591b0381d6a9cc5042398
#
_entry.id   88d37f1ef5e591b0381d6a9cc5042398
#
_cell.length_a   1.000
_cell.length_b   1.000
_cell.length_c   1.000
_cell.angle_alpha   90.00
_cell.angle_beta   90.00
_cell.angle_gamma   90.00
#
_symmetry.space_group_name_H-M   'P 1'
#
loop_
_entity.id
_entity.type
_entity.pdbx_description
1 polymer ?
#
loop_
_entity_poly.entity_id
_entity_poly.type
_entity_poly.pdbx_seq_one_letter_code
_entity_poly.pdbx_strand_id
1 'polypeptide(L)'
;MPNLPHQMLGEMFRESLGLSAQLLRNVGFAVPRGVRLRVGNEDLSSSKALERRADLVVVATRAGRPVLVIIDEVQLRQDDRKLTSWPECAILARARYRCPAVVLVITTSRRVAAWAKLVREVVPGMHYAPLVIGPDEVLAVGTGGHVRQRAELAVLGALVSLDLPVKTAAPIVKRAFAACRRLPADERVVYSDMILGALGPALKEALMPTIEGYKFRSDFAKKHQALGEARGEARGTVTGLRSAIFDVLDTRGFKVTAIAKRRIERETDVDVLRRWHRCAVSAEKASAIFDM
;
A
#
# COMPACT_ATOMS: atom_id res chain seq x y z
N MET A 1 -3.55 -1.13 8.97
CA MET A 1 -4.47 -0.82 7.86
C MET A 1 -3.66 -0.40 6.65
N PRO A 2 -4.01 -0.81 5.44
CA PRO A 2 -3.32 -0.37 4.24
C PRO A 2 -3.42 1.16 4.13
N ASN A 3 -2.30 1.79 3.77
CA ASN A 3 -2.29 3.24 3.50
C ASN A 3 -2.85 3.52 2.11
N LEU A 4 -3.09 4.79 1.79
CA LEU A 4 -3.65 5.21 0.50
C LEU A 4 -2.91 4.61 -0.72
N PRO A 5 -1.56 4.66 -0.82
CA PRO A 5 -0.85 4.04 -1.94
C PRO A 5 -1.07 2.54 -2.09
N HIS A 6 -1.19 1.80 -0.98
CA HIS A 6 -1.47 0.37 -1.02
C HIS A 6 -2.84 0.08 -1.64
N GLN A 7 -3.88 0.80 -1.20
CA GLN A 7 -5.24 0.60 -1.72
C GLN A 7 -5.34 0.99 -3.19
N MET A 8 -4.70 2.11 -3.57
CA MET A 8 -4.70 2.60 -4.95
C MET A 8 -4.00 1.63 -5.90
N LEU A 9 -2.84 1.08 -5.51
CA LEU A 9 -2.15 0.06 -6.30
C LEU A 9 -3.00 -1.21 -6.42
N GLY A 10 -3.62 -1.67 -5.34
CA GLY A 10 -4.51 -2.83 -5.36
C GLY A 10 -5.68 -2.64 -6.34
N GLU A 11 -6.34 -1.48 -6.32
CA GLU A 11 -7.43 -1.17 -7.26
C GLU A 11 -6.95 -1.09 -8.71
N MET A 12 -5.79 -0.49 -8.99
CA MET A 12 -5.23 -0.46 -10.34
C MET A 12 -5.05 -1.86 -10.92
N PHE A 13 -4.52 -2.81 -10.11
CA PHE A 13 -4.38 -4.21 -10.54
C PHE A 13 -5.74 -4.91 -10.71
N ARG A 14 -6.71 -4.58 -9.87
CA ARG A 14 -8.06 -5.14 -9.93
C ARG A 14 -8.81 -4.68 -11.18
N GLU A 15 -8.66 -3.43 -11.56
CA GLU A 15 -9.25 -2.86 -12.77
C GLU A 15 -8.53 -3.33 -14.05
N SER A 16 -7.23 -3.57 -13.97
CA SER A 16 -6.42 -3.98 -15.11
C SER A 16 -5.71 -5.32 -14.87
N LEU A 17 -6.46 -6.42 -14.87
CA LEU A 17 -5.91 -7.77 -14.64
C LEU A 17 -4.80 -8.15 -15.63
N GLY A 18 -4.82 -7.56 -16.82
CA GLY A 18 -3.77 -7.74 -17.83
C GLY A 18 -2.42 -7.19 -17.40
N LEU A 19 -2.38 -6.23 -16.48
CA LEU A 19 -1.16 -5.64 -15.95
C LEU A 19 -0.32 -6.70 -15.23
N SER A 20 -0.93 -7.50 -14.33
CA SER A 20 -0.24 -8.60 -13.63
C SER A 20 0.43 -9.56 -14.60
N ALA A 21 -0.30 -10.01 -15.62
CA ALA A 21 0.23 -10.94 -16.62
C ALA A 21 1.35 -10.30 -17.47
N GLN A 22 1.29 -9.00 -17.72
CA GLN A 22 2.33 -8.29 -18.43
C GLN A 22 3.61 -8.14 -17.59
N LEU A 23 3.47 -7.74 -16.35
CA LEU A 23 4.61 -7.61 -15.42
C LEU A 23 5.32 -8.96 -15.23
N LEU A 24 4.56 -10.05 -15.10
CA LEU A 24 5.15 -11.40 -15.05
C LEU A 24 6.01 -11.72 -16.29
N ARG A 25 5.51 -11.40 -17.48
CA ARG A 25 6.31 -11.60 -18.71
C ARG A 25 7.57 -10.74 -18.71
N ASN A 26 7.49 -9.54 -18.18
CA ASN A 26 8.63 -8.62 -18.12
C ASN A 26 9.77 -9.13 -17.22
N VAL A 27 9.45 -9.89 -16.19
CA VAL A 27 10.45 -10.56 -15.33
C VAL A 27 10.81 -11.97 -15.82
N GLY A 28 10.45 -12.31 -17.06
CA GLY A 28 10.81 -13.59 -17.69
C GLY A 28 9.92 -14.77 -17.30
N PHE A 29 8.81 -14.54 -16.60
CA PHE A 29 7.88 -15.62 -16.27
C PHE A 29 6.96 -15.94 -17.46
N ALA A 30 6.88 -17.21 -17.83
CA ALA A 30 6.07 -17.67 -18.97
C ALA A 30 4.57 -17.69 -18.63
N VAL A 31 3.86 -16.62 -18.93
CA VAL A 31 2.39 -16.62 -18.86
C VAL A 31 1.84 -17.30 -20.11
N PRO A 32 0.97 -18.34 -19.98
CA PRO A 32 0.42 -19.07 -21.10
C PRO A 32 -0.31 -18.16 -22.11
N ARG A 33 -0.20 -18.46 -23.41
CA ARG A 33 -0.89 -17.69 -24.46
C ARG A 33 -2.36 -18.07 -24.57
N GLY A 34 -3.21 -17.13 -25.01
CA GLY A 34 -4.64 -17.36 -25.23
C GLY A 34 -5.44 -17.64 -23.97
N VAL A 35 -5.01 -17.08 -22.83
CA VAL A 35 -5.73 -17.16 -21.55
C VAL A 35 -6.71 -16.02 -21.38
N ARG A 36 -7.82 -16.27 -20.70
CA ARG A 36 -8.70 -15.24 -20.13
C ARG A 36 -8.35 -15.04 -18.66
N LEU A 37 -8.31 -13.80 -18.22
CA LEU A 37 -8.04 -13.43 -16.83
C LEU A 37 -9.37 -13.14 -16.14
N ARG A 38 -9.50 -13.55 -14.88
CA ARG A 38 -10.61 -13.21 -14.01
C ARG A 38 -10.14 -13.05 -12.57
N VAL A 39 -10.85 -12.28 -11.79
CA VAL A 39 -10.62 -12.20 -10.33
C VAL A 39 -10.97 -13.55 -9.71
N GLY A 40 -10.12 -14.05 -8.86
CA GLY A 40 -10.33 -15.28 -8.08
C GLY A 40 -10.86 -14.96 -6.67
N ASN A 41 -11.01 -16.01 -5.85
CA ASN A 41 -11.29 -15.82 -4.43
C ASN A 41 -9.99 -15.43 -3.70
N GLU A 42 -10.00 -14.30 -3.03
CA GLU A 42 -8.87 -13.76 -2.27
C GLU A 42 -8.65 -14.53 -0.95
N ASP A 43 -9.70 -15.18 -0.44
CA ASP A 43 -9.58 -16.09 0.69
C ASP A 43 -9.00 -17.43 0.23
N LEU A 44 -7.75 -17.66 0.57
CA LEU A 44 -6.98 -18.87 0.28
C LEU A 44 -6.89 -19.82 1.46
N SER A 45 -7.67 -19.61 2.52
CA SER A 45 -7.68 -20.47 3.71
C SER A 45 -8.13 -21.87 3.34
N SER A 46 -7.44 -22.88 3.88
CA SER A 46 -7.81 -24.28 3.73
C SER A 46 -8.61 -24.82 4.93
N SER A 47 -8.58 -24.10 6.05
CA SER A 47 -9.34 -24.42 7.28
C SER A 47 -9.75 -23.16 8.02
N LYS A 48 -10.77 -23.24 8.88
CA LYS A 48 -11.30 -22.11 9.66
C LYS A 48 -10.28 -21.44 10.60
N ALA A 49 -9.11 -22.01 10.81
CA ALA A 49 -8.12 -21.54 11.78
C ALA A 49 -7.05 -20.59 11.22
N LEU A 50 -6.87 -20.52 9.90
CA LEU A 50 -5.82 -19.70 9.26
C LEU A 50 -6.40 -18.97 8.04
N GLU A 51 -6.94 -17.77 8.29
CA GLU A 51 -7.30 -16.86 7.19
C GLU A 51 -6.03 -16.35 6.51
N ARG A 52 -5.82 -16.76 5.25
CA ARG A 52 -4.79 -16.23 4.36
C ARG A 52 -5.48 -15.44 3.26
N ARG A 53 -5.49 -14.12 3.40
CA ARG A 53 -6.02 -13.21 2.37
C ARG A 53 -4.87 -12.60 1.60
N ALA A 54 -4.92 -12.79 0.29
CA ALA A 54 -4.11 -12.06 -0.67
C ALA A 54 -4.77 -10.72 -1.01
N ASP A 55 -3.99 -9.74 -1.44
CA ASP A 55 -4.55 -8.46 -1.89
C ASP A 55 -5.40 -8.64 -3.15
N LEU A 56 -4.95 -9.50 -4.08
CA LEU A 56 -5.71 -9.89 -5.26
C LEU A 56 -5.28 -11.30 -5.74
N VAL A 57 -6.24 -12.08 -6.24
CA VAL A 57 -5.99 -13.36 -6.91
C VAL A 57 -6.51 -13.30 -8.34
N VAL A 58 -5.60 -13.41 -9.30
CA VAL A 58 -5.92 -13.44 -10.73
C VAL A 58 -5.79 -14.86 -11.24
N VAL A 59 -6.84 -15.39 -11.86
CA VAL A 59 -6.85 -16.74 -12.44
C VAL A 59 -6.85 -16.64 -13.96
N ALA A 60 -5.76 -17.09 -14.57
CA ALA A 60 -5.65 -17.22 -16.01
C ALA A 60 -6.32 -18.53 -16.45
N THR A 61 -7.27 -18.45 -17.38
CA THR A 61 -8.01 -19.60 -17.89
C THR A 61 -7.82 -19.79 -19.39
N ARG A 62 -7.79 -21.06 -19.83
CA ARG A 62 -7.81 -21.43 -21.25
C ARG A 62 -8.90 -22.48 -21.45
N ALA A 63 -9.80 -22.27 -22.41
CA ALA A 63 -10.94 -23.14 -22.64
C ALA A 63 -11.73 -23.44 -21.33
N GLY A 64 -11.92 -22.43 -20.49
CA GLY A 64 -12.64 -22.54 -19.22
C GLY A 64 -11.88 -23.19 -18.06
N ARG A 65 -10.67 -23.71 -18.29
CA ARG A 65 -9.85 -24.37 -17.27
C ARG A 65 -8.75 -23.44 -16.74
N PRO A 66 -8.52 -23.38 -15.42
CA PRO A 66 -7.38 -22.65 -14.85
C PRO A 66 -6.04 -23.20 -15.40
N VAL A 67 -5.14 -22.30 -15.78
CA VAL A 67 -3.80 -22.66 -16.28
C VAL A 67 -2.67 -21.95 -15.55
N LEU A 68 -2.99 -20.86 -14.81
CA LEU A 68 -2.06 -20.15 -13.93
C LEU A 68 -2.86 -19.35 -12.92
N VAL A 69 -2.40 -19.30 -11.69
CA VAL A 69 -2.89 -18.37 -10.66
C VAL A 69 -1.78 -17.37 -10.35
N ILE A 70 -2.10 -16.10 -10.39
CA ILE A 70 -1.22 -15.00 -9.99
C ILE A 70 -1.80 -14.43 -8.69
N ILE A 71 -0.99 -14.39 -7.66
CA ILE A 71 -1.34 -13.84 -6.35
C ILE A 71 -0.60 -12.52 -6.24
N ASP A 72 -1.31 -11.41 -6.43
CA ASP A 72 -0.73 -10.07 -6.35
C ASP A 72 -0.69 -9.63 -4.88
N GLU A 73 0.47 -9.14 -4.45
CA GLU A 73 0.74 -8.63 -3.11
C GLU A 73 1.43 -7.27 -3.18
N VAL A 74 0.75 -6.23 -2.73
CA VAL A 74 1.32 -4.87 -2.67
C VAL A 74 2.07 -4.69 -1.36
N GLN A 75 3.39 -4.61 -1.42
CA GLN A 75 4.25 -4.56 -0.25
C GLN A 75 5.01 -3.24 -0.16
N LEU A 76 4.62 -2.37 0.78
CA LEU A 76 5.24 -1.03 0.95
C LEU A 76 6.28 -0.98 2.06
N ARG A 77 6.40 -2.02 2.88
CA ARG A 77 7.37 -2.15 3.98
C ARG A 77 7.76 -3.62 4.15
N GLN A 78 8.91 -3.86 4.77
CA GLN A 78 9.30 -5.20 5.16
C GLN A 78 8.35 -5.73 6.24
N ASP A 79 7.87 -6.95 6.08
CA ASP A 79 7.03 -7.67 7.03
C ASP A 79 7.37 -9.17 6.98
N ASP A 80 8.14 -9.62 7.96
CA ASP A 80 8.68 -10.99 7.98
C ASP A 80 7.59 -12.08 8.05
N ARG A 81 6.36 -11.73 8.47
CA ARG A 81 5.21 -12.65 8.41
C ARG A 81 4.87 -13.04 6.98
N LYS A 82 5.14 -12.16 6.01
CA LYS A 82 4.93 -12.42 4.58
C LYS A 82 5.87 -13.51 4.05
N LEU A 83 7.04 -13.67 4.63
CA LEU A 83 8.01 -14.70 4.24
C LEU A 83 7.47 -16.13 4.48
N THR A 84 6.58 -16.29 5.43
CA THR A 84 5.85 -17.56 5.67
C THR A 84 4.55 -17.61 4.88
N SER A 85 3.76 -16.52 4.85
CA SER A 85 2.44 -16.54 4.22
C SER A 85 2.49 -16.62 2.69
N TRP A 86 3.48 -16.03 2.03
CA TRP A 86 3.59 -16.09 0.56
C TRP A 86 3.75 -17.52 0.01
N PRO A 87 4.70 -18.36 0.49
CA PRO A 87 4.78 -19.74 0.05
C PRO A 87 3.51 -20.54 0.39
N GLU A 88 2.89 -20.30 1.54
CA GLU A 88 1.62 -20.94 1.91
C GLU A 88 0.51 -20.56 0.91
N CYS A 89 0.36 -19.27 0.57
CA CYS A 89 -0.61 -18.82 -0.43
C CYS A 89 -0.39 -19.47 -1.79
N ALA A 90 0.88 -19.58 -2.23
CA ALA A 90 1.21 -20.23 -3.51
C ALA A 90 0.82 -21.72 -3.50
N ILE A 91 1.11 -22.44 -2.41
CA ILE A 91 0.77 -23.87 -2.25
C ILE A 91 -0.75 -24.05 -2.23
N LEU A 92 -1.47 -23.24 -1.43
CA LEU A 92 -2.92 -23.30 -1.31
C LEU A 92 -3.63 -22.99 -2.62
N ALA A 93 -3.16 -21.96 -3.35
CA ALA A 93 -3.70 -21.61 -4.66
C ALA A 93 -3.46 -22.74 -5.67
N ARG A 94 -2.24 -23.32 -5.72
CA ARG A 94 -1.94 -24.48 -6.55
C ARG A 94 -2.85 -25.66 -6.24
N ALA A 95 -3.07 -25.97 -4.98
CA ALA A 95 -3.94 -27.06 -4.56
C ALA A 95 -5.41 -26.81 -4.96
N ARG A 96 -5.92 -25.60 -4.73
CA ARG A 96 -7.30 -25.18 -5.04
C ARG A 96 -7.59 -25.21 -6.54
N TYR A 97 -6.72 -24.61 -7.34
CA TYR A 97 -6.95 -24.41 -8.79
C TYR A 97 -6.32 -25.52 -9.66
N ARG A 98 -5.53 -26.44 -9.08
CA ARG A 98 -4.84 -27.56 -9.75
C ARG A 98 -4.01 -27.12 -10.96
N CYS A 99 -3.38 -25.95 -10.87
CA CYS A 99 -2.48 -25.40 -11.89
C CYS A 99 -1.33 -24.64 -11.21
N PRO A 100 -0.27 -24.26 -11.93
CA PRO A 100 0.79 -23.42 -11.41
C PRO A 100 0.23 -22.17 -10.72
N ALA A 101 0.84 -21.78 -9.61
CA ALA A 101 0.52 -20.56 -8.88
C ALA A 101 1.82 -19.80 -8.56
N VAL A 102 1.77 -18.48 -8.64
CA VAL A 102 2.90 -17.58 -8.38
C VAL A 102 2.46 -16.42 -7.52
N VAL A 103 3.28 -16.05 -6.56
CA VAL A 103 3.13 -14.78 -5.82
C VAL A 103 3.92 -13.71 -6.56
N LEU A 104 3.24 -12.62 -6.90
CA LEU A 104 3.79 -11.44 -7.53
C LEU A 104 3.77 -10.29 -6.53
N VAL A 105 4.94 -9.95 -5.98
CA VAL A 105 5.09 -8.84 -5.05
C VAL A 105 5.35 -7.56 -5.82
N ILE A 106 4.50 -6.56 -5.61
CA ILE A 106 4.60 -5.24 -6.23
C ILE A 106 5.01 -4.23 -5.15
N THR A 107 6.06 -3.48 -5.39
CA THR A 107 6.53 -2.46 -4.44
C THR A 107 7.12 -1.24 -5.13
N THR A 108 6.92 -0.06 -4.52
CA THR A 108 7.55 1.19 -4.95
C THR A 108 8.91 1.43 -4.27
N SER A 109 9.35 0.55 -3.36
CA SER A 109 10.58 0.70 -2.58
C SER A 109 11.67 -0.29 -3.04
N ARG A 110 12.86 0.20 -3.45
CA ARG A 110 14.02 -0.65 -3.76
C ARG A 110 14.46 -1.51 -2.58
N ARG A 111 14.38 -0.96 -1.36
CA ARG A 111 14.73 -1.70 -0.15
C ARG A 111 13.79 -2.88 0.09
N VAL A 112 12.48 -2.67 -0.11
CA VAL A 112 11.48 -3.73 0.03
C VAL A 112 11.63 -4.75 -1.09
N ALA A 113 11.87 -4.31 -2.34
CA ALA A 113 12.13 -5.20 -3.47
C ALA A 113 13.34 -6.12 -3.21
N ALA A 114 14.46 -5.55 -2.77
CA ALA A 114 15.66 -6.32 -2.43
C ALA A 114 15.39 -7.36 -1.33
N TRP A 115 14.67 -6.96 -0.27
CA TRP A 115 14.28 -7.87 0.81
C TRP A 115 13.36 -9.00 0.32
N ALA A 116 12.36 -8.70 -0.52
CA ALA A 116 11.40 -9.69 -1.02
C ALA A 116 12.03 -10.70 -2.00
N LYS A 117 13.05 -10.29 -2.77
CA LYS A 117 13.77 -11.16 -3.73
C LYS A 117 14.65 -12.22 -3.08
N LEU A 118 14.95 -12.11 -1.78
CA LEU A 118 15.83 -13.06 -1.14
C LEU A 118 15.20 -14.46 -1.12
N VAL A 119 15.90 -15.44 -1.66
CA VAL A 119 15.54 -16.87 -1.54
C VAL A 119 15.67 -17.29 -0.09
N ARG A 120 14.64 -17.90 0.45
CA ARG A 120 14.64 -18.38 1.84
C ARG A 120 14.22 -19.84 1.92
N GLU A 121 14.83 -20.56 2.83
CA GLU A 121 14.34 -21.88 3.20
C GLU A 121 13.07 -21.73 4.06
N VAL A 122 11.97 -22.29 3.59
CA VAL A 122 10.64 -22.22 4.24
C VAL A 122 10.46 -23.38 5.20
N VAL A 123 10.86 -24.56 4.75
CA VAL A 123 11.03 -25.80 5.54
C VAL A 123 12.26 -26.51 5.01
N PRO A 124 12.89 -27.43 5.76
CA PRO A 124 14.08 -28.13 5.31
C PRO A 124 13.94 -28.69 3.89
N GLY A 125 14.83 -28.26 3.00
CA GLY A 125 14.84 -28.67 1.60
C GLY A 125 13.86 -27.94 0.67
N MET A 126 13.02 -27.00 1.18
CA MET A 126 12.13 -26.19 0.34
C MET A 126 12.52 -24.71 0.39
N HIS A 127 13.05 -24.23 -0.71
CA HIS A 127 13.42 -22.83 -0.89
C HIS A 127 12.34 -22.09 -1.69
N TYR A 128 12.05 -20.88 -1.29
CA TYR A 128 11.03 -20.04 -1.92
C TYR A 128 11.50 -18.60 -2.08
N ALA A 129 11.18 -18.02 -3.21
CA ALA A 129 11.21 -16.58 -3.46
C ALA A 129 10.00 -16.21 -4.32
N PRO A 130 9.27 -15.12 -4.01
CA PRO A 130 8.23 -14.61 -4.89
C PRO A 130 8.86 -13.97 -6.13
N LEU A 131 8.06 -13.76 -7.18
CA LEU A 131 8.44 -12.84 -8.24
C LEU A 131 8.21 -11.41 -7.75
N VAL A 132 9.18 -10.53 -7.96
CA VAL A 132 9.13 -9.17 -7.42
C VAL A 132 9.22 -8.16 -8.54
N ILE A 133 8.25 -7.25 -8.57
CA ILE A 133 8.24 -6.04 -9.41
C ILE A 133 8.55 -4.86 -8.50
N GLY A 134 9.78 -4.41 -8.53
CA GLY A 134 10.23 -3.21 -7.84
C GLY A 134 10.47 -2.06 -8.82
N PRO A 135 11.02 -0.93 -8.33
CA PRO A 135 11.27 0.24 -9.16
C PRO A 135 12.12 -0.05 -10.39
N ASP A 136 13.12 -0.91 -10.28
CA ASP A 136 14.06 -1.18 -11.38
C ASP A 136 13.39 -1.98 -12.51
N GLU A 137 12.55 -2.97 -12.18
CA GLU A 137 11.78 -3.74 -13.16
C GLU A 137 10.76 -2.85 -13.88
N VAL A 138 10.04 -1.99 -13.13
CA VAL A 138 9.06 -1.07 -13.72
C VAL A 138 9.73 -0.06 -14.65
N LEU A 139 10.84 0.54 -14.23
CA LEU A 139 11.56 1.54 -15.00
C LEU A 139 12.23 0.94 -16.24
N ALA A 140 12.71 -0.31 -16.15
CA ALA A 140 13.26 -1.05 -17.31
C ALA A 140 12.19 -1.28 -18.40
N VAL A 141 10.94 -1.61 -18.00
CA VAL A 141 9.82 -1.70 -18.94
C VAL A 141 9.50 -0.33 -19.56
N GLY A 142 9.58 0.74 -18.76
CA GLY A 142 9.30 2.10 -19.19
C GLY A 142 10.23 2.64 -20.26
N THR A 143 11.42 2.07 -20.43
CA THR A 143 12.40 2.45 -21.46
C THR A 143 12.24 1.69 -22.77
N GLY A 144 11.54 0.56 -22.80
CA GLY A 144 11.21 -0.20 -23.98
C GLY A 144 9.95 0.30 -24.67
N GLY A 145 9.90 0.34 -26.01
CA GLY A 145 8.82 0.92 -26.83
C GLY A 145 7.37 0.48 -26.51
N HIS A 146 7.16 -0.49 -25.62
CA HIS A 146 5.85 -0.98 -25.19
C HIS A 146 5.08 -0.03 -24.25
N VAL A 147 5.74 0.93 -23.59
CA VAL A 147 5.12 1.87 -22.63
C VAL A 147 4.20 2.89 -23.28
N ARG A 148 4.35 3.15 -24.57
CA ARG A 148 3.51 4.13 -25.29
C ARG A 148 2.02 3.76 -25.32
N GLN A 149 1.65 2.51 -25.02
CA GLN A 149 0.30 2.02 -25.22
C GLN A 149 -0.50 1.75 -23.93
N ARG A 150 0.14 1.70 -22.74
CA ARG A 150 -0.57 1.40 -21.50
C ARG A 150 -0.35 2.47 -20.45
N ALA A 151 -1.40 3.22 -20.16
CA ALA A 151 -1.37 4.28 -19.17
C ALA A 151 -1.06 3.75 -17.76
N GLU A 152 -1.52 2.55 -17.43
CA GLU A 152 -1.29 1.90 -16.14
C GLU A 152 0.20 1.69 -15.85
N LEU A 153 0.97 1.24 -16.86
CA LEU A 153 2.43 1.11 -16.71
C LEU A 153 3.12 2.46 -16.54
N ALA A 154 2.62 3.50 -17.22
CA ALA A 154 3.15 4.84 -17.05
C ALA A 154 2.85 5.41 -15.66
N VAL A 155 1.65 5.15 -15.12
CA VAL A 155 1.25 5.52 -13.75
C VAL A 155 2.13 4.79 -12.73
N LEU A 156 2.30 3.47 -12.89
CA LEU A 156 3.18 2.68 -12.02
C LEU A 156 4.63 3.21 -12.10
N GLY A 157 5.12 3.54 -13.32
CA GLY A 157 6.41 4.19 -13.54
C GLY A 157 6.56 5.51 -12.78
N ALA A 158 5.52 6.34 -12.77
CA ALA A 158 5.50 7.56 -11.97
C ALA A 158 5.61 7.26 -10.48
N LEU A 159 4.80 6.32 -9.96
CA LEU A 159 4.78 5.98 -8.54
C LEU A 159 6.12 5.40 -8.03
N VAL A 160 6.81 4.60 -8.83
CA VAL A 160 8.13 4.05 -8.45
C VAL A 160 9.28 5.06 -8.63
N SER A 161 9.06 6.17 -9.33
CA SER A 161 10.07 7.20 -9.55
C SER A 161 10.13 8.26 -8.46
N LEU A 162 9.21 8.24 -7.49
CA LEU A 162 9.06 9.31 -6.49
C LEU A 162 10.27 9.47 -5.57
N ASP A 163 11.03 8.40 -5.36
CA ASP A 163 12.28 8.42 -4.57
C ASP A 163 13.51 8.82 -5.40
N LEU A 164 13.34 9.08 -6.70
CA LEU A 164 14.42 9.56 -7.56
C LEU A 164 14.63 11.07 -7.42
N PRO A 165 15.83 11.58 -7.78
CA PRO A 165 16.04 13.02 -7.88
C PRO A 165 14.98 13.68 -8.78
N VAL A 166 14.50 14.86 -8.40
CA VAL A 166 13.42 15.59 -9.11
C VAL A 166 13.68 15.70 -10.62
N LYS A 167 14.92 15.97 -11.02
CA LYS A 167 15.31 16.04 -12.44
C LYS A 167 15.03 14.75 -13.21
N THR A 168 15.13 13.60 -12.56
CA THR A 168 14.88 12.27 -13.15
C THR A 168 13.40 11.90 -13.08
N ALA A 169 12.76 12.15 -11.94
CA ALA A 169 11.36 11.80 -11.70
C ALA A 169 10.39 12.67 -12.52
N ALA A 170 10.61 13.98 -12.60
CA ALA A 170 9.67 14.89 -13.25
C ALA A 170 9.34 14.54 -14.72
N PRO A 171 10.28 14.14 -15.58
CA PRO A 171 9.94 13.69 -16.93
C PRO A 171 9.10 12.41 -16.97
N ILE A 172 9.32 11.49 -16.04
CA ILE A 172 8.57 10.24 -15.93
C ILE A 172 7.13 10.55 -15.54
N VAL A 173 6.95 11.38 -14.51
CA VAL A 173 5.63 11.82 -14.03
C VAL A 173 4.87 12.60 -15.11
N LYS A 174 5.53 13.52 -15.83
CA LYS A 174 4.91 14.22 -16.97
C LYS A 174 4.40 13.27 -18.05
N ARG A 175 5.18 12.22 -18.38
CA ARG A 175 4.76 11.20 -19.35
C ARG A 175 3.56 10.40 -18.85
N ALA A 176 3.48 10.11 -17.55
CA ALA A 176 2.32 9.42 -16.97
C ALA A 176 1.06 10.28 -17.09
N PHE A 177 1.11 11.58 -16.75
CA PHE A 177 -0.03 12.49 -16.97
C PHE A 177 -0.43 12.56 -18.46
N ALA A 178 0.54 12.59 -19.37
CA ALA A 178 0.25 12.60 -20.80
C ALA A 178 -0.41 11.29 -21.27
N ALA A 179 -0.02 10.16 -20.69
CA ALA A 179 -0.66 8.86 -20.94
C ALA A 179 -2.10 8.81 -20.40
N CYS A 180 -2.33 9.32 -19.20
CA CYS A 180 -3.67 9.40 -18.61
C CYS A 180 -4.67 10.21 -19.46
N ARG A 181 -4.21 11.23 -20.21
CA ARG A 181 -5.10 12.01 -21.09
C ARG A 181 -5.76 11.20 -22.20
N ARG A 182 -5.22 10.03 -22.52
CA ARG A 182 -5.76 9.12 -23.56
C ARG A 182 -6.79 8.15 -23.04
N LEU A 183 -7.00 8.11 -21.73
CA LEU A 183 -7.97 7.25 -21.06
C LEU A 183 -9.38 7.86 -21.10
N PRO A 184 -10.43 7.05 -20.93
CA PRO A 184 -11.77 7.51 -20.61
C PRO A 184 -11.75 8.50 -19.43
N ALA A 185 -12.76 9.38 -19.37
CA ALA A 185 -12.77 10.49 -18.41
C ALA A 185 -12.62 10.03 -16.96
N ASP A 186 -13.32 8.96 -16.59
CA ASP A 186 -13.34 8.44 -15.22
C ASP A 186 -11.98 7.84 -14.82
N GLU A 187 -11.41 6.97 -15.67
CA GLU A 187 -10.09 6.38 -15.45
C GLU A 187 -8.99 7.46 -15.40
N ARG A 188 -9.06 8.44 -16.32
CA ARG A 188 -8.12 9.56 -16.35
C ARG A 188 -8.10 10.33 -15.03
N VAL A 189 -9.28 10.58 -14.45
CA VAL A 189 -9.40 11.28 -13.17
C VAL A 189 -8.76 10.45 -12.06
N VAL A 190 -9.11 9.16 -11.96
CA VAL A 190 -8.58 8.26 -10.93
C VAL A 190 -7.05 8.19 -10.99
N TYR A 191 -6.47 7.91 -12.16
CA TYR A 191 -5.01 7.78 -12.28
C TYR A 191 -4.26 9.10 -12.10
N SER A 192 -4.84 10.23 -12.55
CA SER A 192 -4.23 11.53 -12.28
C SER A 192 -4.23 11.87 -10.79
N ASP A 193 -5.32 11.57 -10.09
CA ASP A 193 -5.42 11.74 -8.64
C ASP A 193 -4.44 10.83 -7.87
N MET A 194 -4.23 9.59 -8.36
CA MET A 194 -3.22 8.68 -7.80
C MET A 194 -1.82 9.30 -7.86
N ILE A 195 -1.42 9.78 -9.05
CA ILE A 195 -0.11 10.40 -9.23
C ILE A 195 0.01 11.61 -8.32
N LEU A 196 -0.94 12.54 -8.37
CA LEU A 196 -0.90 13.79 -7.60
C LEU A 196 -0.87 13.57 -6.09
N GLY A 197 -1.65 12.60 -5.60
CA GLY A 197 -1.70 12.25 -4.18
C GLY A 197 -0.38 11.69 -3.66
N ALA A 198 0.40 11.07 -4.54
CA ALA A 198 1.70 10.48 -4.20
C ALA A 198 2.87 11.48 -4.29
N LEU A 199 2.71 12.61 -5.01
CA LEU A 199 3.81 13.58 -5.21
C LEU A 199 4.21 14.27 -3.90
N GLY A 200 5.52 14.29 -3.61
CA GLY A 200 6.11 15.12 -2.58
C GLY A 200 6.18 16.62 -3.00
N PRO A 201 6.43 17.52 -2.02
CA PRO A 201 6.44 18.97 -2.27
C PRO A 201 7.34 19.42 -3.43
N ALA A 202 8.58 18.93 -3.47
CA ALA A 202 9.55 19.30 -4.49
C ALA A 202 9.14 18.88 -5.92
N LEU A 203 8.51 17.70 -6.08
CA LEU A 203 7.97 17.28 -7.36
C LEU A 203 6.71 18.05 -7.75
N LYS A 204 5.86 18.40 -6.79
CA LYS A 204 4.70 19.27 -7.03
C LYS A 204 5.13 20.61 -7.57
N GLU A 205 6.11 21.26 -6.94
CA GLU A 205 6.68 22.53 -7.39
C GLU A 205 7.24 22.43 -8.81
N ALA A 206 8.08 21.43 -9.08
CA ALA A 206 8.66 21.20 -10.42
C ALA A 206 7.62 20.89 -11.51
N LEU A 207 6.42 20.44 -11.12
CA LEU A 207 5.34 20.06 -12.02
C LEU A 207 4.21 21.11 -12.07
N MET A 208 4.30 22.20 -11.31
CA MET A 208 3.26 23.25 -11.26
C MET A 208 2.70 23.65 -12.63
N PRO A 209 3.52 23.89 -13.67
CA PRO A 209 2.99 24.24 -15.00
C PRO A 209 2.15 23.11 -15.64
N THR A 210 2.30 21.88 -15.16
CA THR A 210 1.57 20.70 -15.66
C THR A 210 0.30 20.41 -14.86
N ILE A 211 0.29 20.76 -13.57
CA ILE A 211 -0.77 20.44 -12.60
C ILE A 211 -1.52 21.66 -12.05
N GLU A 212 -1.15 22.87 -12.49
CA GLU A 212 -1.78 24.10 -12.04
C GLU A 212 -3.30 24.07 -12.29
N GLY A 213 -4.06 24.43 -11.27
CA GLY A 213 -5.53 24.41 -11.28
C GLY A 213 -6.16 23.02 -11.17
N TYR A 214 -5.38 21.93 -11.07
CA TYR A 214 -5.94 20.60 -10.87
C TYR A 214 -6.50 20.45 -9.45
N LYS A 215 -7.75 19.97 -9.36
CA LYS A 215 -8.41 19.59 -8.10
C LYS A 215 -8.70 18.10 -8.13
N PHE A 216 -8.58 17.42 -6.98
CA PHE A 216 -9.00 16.03 -6.85
C PHE A 216 -10.47 15.86 -7.25
N ARG A 217 -10.77 15.01 -8.21
CA ARG A 217 -12.09 14.84 -8.81
C ARG A 217 -12.69 13.46 -8.61
N SER A 218 -11.84 12.41 -8.43
CA SER A 218 -12.35 11.08 -8.23
C SER A 218 -13.03 10.95 -6.87
N ASP A 219 -14.15 10.25 -6.80
CA ASP A 219 -14.81 9.96 -5.53
C ASP A 219 -13.92 9.12 -4.61
N PHE A 220 -13.06 8.30 -5.21
CA PHE A 220 -12.01 7.57 -4.51
C PHE A 220 -11.02 8.52 -3.80
N ALA A 221 -10.45 9.49 -4.52
CA ALA A 221 -9.52 10.46 -3.92
C ALA A 221 -10.21 11.34 -2.88
N LYS A 222 -11.43 11.81 -3.13
CA LYS A 222 -12.24 12.57 -2.16
C LYS A 222 -12.52 11.78 -0.90
N LYS A 223 -12.93 10.51 -1.05
CA LYS A 223 -13.17 9.60 0.08
C LYS A 223 -11.90 9.37 0.91
N HIS A 224 -10.77 9.17 0.24
CA HIS A 224 -9.49 8.96 0.92
C HIS A 224 -8.92 10.24 1.54
N GLN A 225 -9.14 11.41 0.93
CA GLN A 225 -8.83 12.69 1.52
C GLN A 225 -9.65 12.90 2.80
N ALA A 226 -10.96 12.70 2.75
CA ALA A 226 -11.84 12.80 3.94
C ALA A 226 -11.42 11.80 5.05
N LEU A 227 -11.07 10.56 4.69
CA LEU A 227 -10.55 9.57 5.63
C LEU A 227 -9.16 9.97 6.20
N GLY A 228 -8.33 10.60 5.39
CA GLY A 228 -7.03 11.14 5.82
C GLY A 228 -7.18 12.31 6.79
N GLU A 229 -8.08 13.23 6.49
CA GLU A 229 -8.43 14.37 7.34
C GLU A 229 -9.02 13.90 8.68
N ALA A 230 -10.01 13.00 8.66
CA ALA A 230 -10.61 12.41 9.86
C ALA A 230 -9.58 11.68 10.75
N ARG A 231 -8.63 10.95 10.13
CA ARG A 231 -7.53 10.29 10.86
C ARG A 231 -6.50 11.28 11.40
N GLY A 232 -6.21 12.34 10.65
CA GLY A 232 -5.34 13.43 11.07
C GLY A 232 -5.94 14.15 12.29
N GLU A 233 -7.22 14.45 12.23
CA GLU A 233 -7.98 15.08 13.33
C GLU A 233 -8.03 14.18 14.58
N ALA A 234 -8.33 12.89 14.41
CA ALA A 234 -8.33 11.93 15.52
C ALA A 234 -6.95 11.80 16.17
N ARG A 235 -5.87 11.72 15.36
CA ARG A 235 -4.49 11.71 15.90
C ARG A 235 -4.11 13.02 16.56
N GLY A 236 -4.50 14.16 15.99
CA GLY A 236 -4.30 15.49 16.55
C GLY A 236 -5.00 15.62 17.91
N THR A 237 -6.25 15.17 18.00
CA THR A 237 -7.03 15.16 19.25
C THR A 237 -6.35 14.31 20.33
N VAL A 238 -5.92 13.09 20.01
CA VAL A 238 -5.20 12.23 20.97
C VAL A 238 -3.90 12.89 21.43
N THR A 239 -3.12 13.45 20.51
CA THR A 239 -1.84 14.11 20.84
C THR A 239 -2.08 15.37 21.67
N GLY A 240 -3.06 16.17 21.29
CA GLY A 240 -3.42 17.40 22.04
C GLY A 240 -3.91 17.09 23.46
N LEU A 241 -4.76 16.07 23.64
CA LEU A 241 -5.21 15.67 24.98
C LEU A 241 -4.08 15.14 25.84
N ARG A 242 -3.15 14.36 25.28
CA ARG A 242 -1.97 13.89 26.03
C ARG A 242 -1.10 15.08 26.50
N SER A 243 -0.84 16.04 25.59
CA SER A 243 -0.10 17.26 25.95
C SER A 243 -0.84 18.04 27.02
N ALA A 244 -2.13 18.30 26.88
CA ALA A 244 -2.94 19.01 27.85
C ALA A 244 -2.95 18.35 29.24
N ILE A 245 -2.95 17.00 29.31
CA ILE A 245 -2.82 16.28 30.59
C ILE A 245 -1.47 16.58 31.22
N PHE A 246 -0.37 16.52 30.49
CA PHE A 246 0.96 16.83 31.02
C PHE A 246 1.07 18.29 31.45
N ASP A 247 0.55 19.23 30.66
CA ASP A 247 0.57 20.65 30.96
C ASP A 247 -0.19 20.98 32.27
N VAL A 248 -1.36 20.35 32.46
CA VAL A 248 -2.13 20.52 33.71
C VAL A 248 -1.38 19.94 34.91
N LEU A 249 -0.81 18.74 34.79
CA LEU A 249 -0.06 18.09 35.85
C LEU A 249 1.19 18.89 36.23
N ASP A 250 1.90 19.43 35.26
CA ASP A 250 3.08 20.28 35.45
C ASP A 250 2.72 21.60 36.09
N THR A 251 1.68 22.29 35.60
CA THR A 251 1.16 23.55 36.17
C THR A 251 0.76 23.38 37.61
N ARG A 252 0.26 22.22 38.02
CA ARG A 252 -0.09 21.88 39.39
C ARG A 252 1.09 21.38 40.23
N GLY A 253 2.30 21.37 39.67
CA GLY A 253 3.52 20.96 40.36
C GLY A 253 3.63 19.45 40.62
N PHE A 254 2.85 18.61 39.92
CA PHE A 254 2.92 17.16 40.10
C PHE A 254 4.07 16.54 39.32
N LYS A 255 4.93 15.81 40.02
CA LYS A 255 5.95 14.96 39.34
C LYS A 255 5.30 13.74 38.75
N VAL A 256 5.28 13.67 37.40
CA VAL A 256 4.77 12.51 36.64
C VAL A 256 5.79 11.40 36.67
N THR A 257 5.45 10.24 37.22
CA THR A 257 6.33 9.08 37.25
C THR A 257 6.50 8.50 35.83
N ALA A 258 7.60 7.78 35.57
CA ALA A 258 7.84 7.13 34.27
C ALA A 258 6.71 6.16 33.88
N ILE A 259 6.07 5.52 34.86
CA ILE A 259 4.92 4.61 34.64
C ILE A 259 3.70 5.39 34.19
N ALA A 260 3.34 6.49 34.89
CA ALA A 260 2.22 7.35 34.54
C ALA A 260 2.42 7.98 33.15
N LYS A 261 3.63 8.46 32.86
CA LYS A 261 3.99 9.01 31.54
C LYS A 261 3.74 8.00 30.42
N ARG A 262 4.27 6.77 30.56
CA ARG A 262 4.06 5.72 29.56
C ARG A 262 2.58 5.33 29.40
N ARG A 263 1.80 5.36 30.46
CA ARG A 263 0.37 5.05 30.42
C ARG A 263 -0.38 6.11 29.61
N ILE A 264 -0.13 7.41 29.86
CA ILE A 264 -0.71 8.50 29.09
C ILE A 264 -0.27 8.44 27.61
N GLU A 265 1.01 8.21 27.34
CA GLU A 265 1.56 8.14 25.97
C GLU A 265 1.02 6.97 25.15
N ARG A 266 0.62 5.86 25.78
CA ARG A 266 0.08 4.68 25.09
C ARG A 266 -1.43 4.72 24.90
N GLU A 267 -2.15 5.51 25.69
CA GLU A 267 -3.60 5.59 25.57
C GLU A 267 -4.01 6.24 24.26
N THR A 268 -4.91 5.60 23.51
CA THR A 268 -5.42 6.07 22.23
C THR A 268 -6.91 6.38 22.22
N ASP A 269 -7.61 5.98 23.28
CA ASP A 269 -9.03 6.27 23.45
C ASP A 269 -9.22 7.72 23.89
N VAL A 270 -9.93 8.49 23.05
CA VAL A 270 -10.18 9.93 23.26
C VAL A 270 -11.02 10.18 24.50
N ASP A 271 -11.98 9.30 24.81
CA ASP A 271 -12.88 9.49 25.95
C ASP A 271 -12.16 9.18 27.27
N VAL A 272 -11.27 8.20 27.26
CA VAL A 272 -10.37 7.94 28.39
C VAL A 272 -9.43 9.12 28.62
N LEU A 273 -8.80 9.64 27.57
CA LEU A 273 -7.91 10.81 27.67
C LEU A 273 -8.66 12.07 28.14
N ARG A 274 -9.87 12.31 27.64
CA ARG A 274 -10.72 13.42 28.10
C ARG A 274 -11.08 13.29 29.60
N ARG A 275 -11.33 12.07 30.05
CA ARG A 275 -11.61 11.80 31.47
C ARG A 275 -10.37 12.06 32.28
N TRP A 276 -9.22 11.54 31.93
CA TRP A 276 -7.97 11.80 32.61
C TRP A 276 -7.60 13.29 32.64
N HIS A 277 -7.83 14.01 31.54
CA HIS A 277 -7.63 15.45 31.49
C HIS A 277 -8.51 16.19 32.51
N ARG A 278 -9.81 15.85 32.58
CA ARG A 278 -10.71 16.45 33.60
C ARG A 278 -10.27 16.09 35.01
N CYS A 279 -9.92 14.83 35.26
CA CYS A 279 -9.43 14.41 36.57
C CYS A 279 -8.12 15.14 36.96
N ALA A 280 -7.24 15.40 36.00
CA ALA A 280 -5.97 16.10 36.23
C ALA A 280 -6.18 17.51 36.84
N VAL A 281 -7.31 18.17 36.54
CA VAL A 281 -7.64 19.49 37.07
C VAL A 281 -7.91 19.46 38.56
N SER A 282 -8.51 18.38 39.10
CA SER A 282 -8.95 18.29 40.52
C SER A 282 -8.19 17.26 41.36
N ALA A 283 -7.34 16.42 40.73
CA ALA A 283 -6.61 15.35 41.39
C ALA A 283 -5.71 15.87 42.52
N GLU A 284 -5.59 15.13 43.62
CA GLU A 284 -4.66 15.46 44.71
C GLU A 284 -3.22 14.95 44.44
N LYS A 285 -3.07 14.02 43.54
CA LYS A 285 -1.78 13.44 43.09
C LYS A 285 -1.85 12.96 41.64
N ALA A 286 -0.72 12.93 40.94
CA ALA A 286 -0.66 12.55 39.53
C ALA A 286 -1.21 11.14 39.23
N SER A 287 -1.14 10.18 40.15
CA SER A 287 -1.68 8.84 39.96
C SER A 287 -3.21 8.75 40.04
N ALA A 288 -3.86 9.69 40.73
CA ALA A 288 -5.32 9.69 40.95
C ALA A 288 -6.13 9.92 39.64
N ILE A 289 -5.50 10.41 38.58
CA ILE A 289 -6.16 10.56 37.28
C ILE A 289 -6.60 9.23 36.66
N PHE A 290 -6.03 8.10 37.09
CA PHE A 290 -6.28 6.76 36.56
C PHE A 290 -7.27 5.95 37.41
N ASP A 291 -7.73 6.46 38.56
CA ASP A 291 -8.47 5.71 39.60
C ASP A 291 -9.99 5.70 39.35
N MET A 292 -10.48 6.12 38.14
CA MET A 292 -11.91 6.08 37.76
C MET A 292 -12.17 5.32 36.47
#